data_807c620d71cfafa5e12a40b2249a445f
#
_entry.id   807c620d71cfafa5e12a40b2249a445f
#
_cell.length_a   1.000
_cell.length_b   1.000
_cell.length_c   1.000
_cell.angle_alpha   90.00
_cell.angle_beta   90.00
_cell.angle_gamma   90.00
#
_symmetry.space_group_name_H-M   'P 1'
#
loop_
_entity.id
_entity.type
_entity.pdbx_description
1 polymer ?
#
loop_
_entity_poly.entity_id
_entity_poly.type
_entity_poly.pdbx_seq_one_letter_code
_entity_poly.pdbx_strand_id
1 'polypeptide(L)'
;AGCPAEGVLQEGDLILGVNGVLFSEDPRRSLGRAIIGAESEEGGGLLDLIRWRQVEGETPRRGKEEKVVVKLPVLGTFSETTPYECQKSVRILDQAVARLLDQKDWGRFGDKALALLATGEKKYHPLVRDYLHEAKFAKPDLKISLDDGGLVCWGYGYHNLLLTEYFLATGDEYVLPAIREYAVKISMGQSSAGTWGH
;
A
#
# COMPACT_ATOMS: atom_id res chain seq x y z
N ALA A 1 10.81 8.70 7.38
CA ALA A 1 12.24 8.91 7.08
C ALA A 1 12.63 8.04 5.89
N GLY A 2 13.48 8.55 4.98
CA GLY A 2 13.99 7.80 3.83
C GLY A 2 13.17 7.94 2.53
N CYS A 3 12.26 8.92 2.44
CA CYS A 3 11.65 9.27 1.16
C CYS A 3 12.68 10.02 0.28
N PRO A 4 12.86 9.65 -1.01
CA PRO A 4 13.76 10.35 -1.92
C PRO A 4 13.53 11.86 -2.04
N ALA A 5 12.30 12.32 -1.79
CA ALA A 5 11.92 13.73 -1.83
C ALA A 5 12.22 14.48 -0.51
N GLU A 6 12.63 13.78 0.55
CA GLU A 6 12.92 14.38 1.86
C GLU A 6 14.04 15.42 1.73
N GLY A 7 13.80 16.62 2.30
CA GLY A 7 14.73 17.75 2.19
C GLY A 7 14.68 18.52 0.87
N VAL A 8 14.06 17.96 -0.19
CA VAL A 8 13.88 18.64 -1.48
C VAL A 8 12.45 19.20 -1.60
N LEU A 9 11.45 18.38 -1.28
CA LEU A 9 10.04 18.76 -1.28
C LEU A 9 9.50 18.86 0.16
N GLN A 10 8.49 19.69 0.35
CA GLN A 10 7.75 19.83 1.61
C GLN A 10 6.25 19.91 1.33
N GLU A 11 5.46 19.71 2.37
CA GLU A 11 4.01 19.88 2.30
C GLU A 11 3.65 21.30 1.85
N GLY A 12 2.72 21.42 0.90
CA GLY A 12 2.33 22.70 0.31
C GLY A 12 3.11 23.10 -0.96
N ASP A 13 4.18 22.38 -1.33
CA ASP A 13 4.83 22.59 -2.63
C ASP A 13 3.90 22.18 -3.78
N LEU A 14 3.90 22.94 -4.85
CA LEU A 14 3.21 22.61 -6.09
C LEU A 14 4.25 22.19 -7.14
N ILE A 15 4.07 21.02 -7.74
CA ILE A 15 4.90 20.59 -8.87
C ILE A 15 4.23 21.11 -10.15
N LEU A 16 4.91 22.00 -10.84
CA LEU A 16 4.41 22.66 -12.05
C LEU A 16 4.85 21.97 -13.33
N GLY A 17 5.92 21.18 -13.28
CA GLY A 17 6.48 20.53 -14.45
C GLY A 17 7.61 19.57 -14.14
N VAL A 18 8.07 18.86 -15.17
CA VAL A 18 9.16 17.87 -15.12
C VAL A 18 10.10 18.06 -16.31
N ASN A 19 11.36 17.71 -16.15
CA ASN A 19 12.39 17.75 -17.19
C ASN A 19 12.46 19.12 -17.91
N GLY A 20 12.27 20.20 -17.15
CA GLY A 20 12.31 21.57 -17.66
C GLY A 20 11.06 22.03 -18.41
N VAL A 21 10.00 21.21 -18.49
CA VAL A 21 8.75 21.52 -19.20
C VAL A 21 7.58 21.60 -18.22
N LEU A 22 6.81 22.67 -18.29
CA LEU A 22 5.57 22.82 -17.52
C LEU A 22 4.51 21.82 -18.00
N PHE A 23 3.65 21.38 -17.08
CA PHE A 23 2.56 20.47 -17.44
C PHE A 23 1.57 21.17 -18.38
N SER A 24 1.29 20.54 -19.50
CA SER A 24 0.28 20.94 -20.48
C SER A 24 -0.82 19.89 -20.66
N GLU A 25 -0.58 18.69 -20.12
CA GLU A 25 -1.50 17.54 -20.13
C GLU A 25 -1.76 17.08 -18.68
N ASP A 26 -2.30 15.86 -18.50
CA ASP A 26 -2.49 15.27 -17.17
C ASP A 26 -1.15 15.21 -16.40
N PRO A 27 -0.97 16.04 -15.35
CA PRO A 27 0.29 16.12 -14.60
C PRO A 27 0.72 14.77 -14.00
N ARG A 28 -0.25 13.92 -13.63
CA ARG A 28 0.04 12.61 -13.02
C ARG A 28 0.70 11.67 -14.01
N ARG A 29 0.25 11.69 -15.26
CA ARG A 29 0.85 10.88 -16.33
C ARG A 29 2.25 11.39 -16.70
N SER A 30 2.40 12.70 -16.82
CA SER A 30 3.69 13.31 -17.14
C SER A 30 4.72 13.07 -16.03
N LEU A 31 4.32 13.24 -14.77
CA LEU A 31 5.17 12.93 -13.61
C LEU A 31 5.50 11.44 -13.54
N GLY A 32 4.53 10.55 -13.73
CA GLY A 32 4.76 9.10 -13.73
C GLY A 32 5.76 8.66 -14.80
N ARG A 33 5.65 9.19 -16.02
CA ARG A 33 6.63 8.93 -17.09
C ARG A 33 8.03 9.44 -16.76
N ALA A 34 8.12 10.65 -16.16
CA ALA A 34 9.40 11.23 -15.74
C ALA A 34 10.06 10.41 -14.63
N ILE A 35 9.29 9.90 -13.64
CA ILE A 35 9.79 8.99 -12.61
C ILE A 35 10.32 7.71 -13.24
N ILE A 36 9.56 7.05 -14.12
CA ILE A 36 9.97 5.83 -14.80
C ILE A 36 11.28 6.05 -15.59
N GLY A 37 11.37 7.18 -16.30
CA GLY A 37 12.58 7.55 -17.03
C GLY A 37 13.77 7.81 -16.12
N ALA A 38 13.59 8.53 -15.03
CA ALA A 38 14.63 8.81 -14.05
C ALA A 38 15.16 7.54 -13.35
N GLU A 39 14.27 6.57 -13.08
CA GLU A 39 14.64 5.28 -12.46
C GLU A 39 15.34 4.31 -13.43
N SER A 40 15.42 4.61 -14.73
CA SER A 40 16.16 3.81 -15.70
C SER A 40 17.67 3.96 -15.52
N GLU A 41 18.45 3.04 -16.09
CA GLU A 41 19.92 3.13 -16.11
C GLU A 41 20.38 4.43 -16.81
N GLU A 42 19.69 4.82 -17.90
CA GLU A 42 19.98 6.04 -18.66
C GLU A 42 19.64 7.31 -17.87
N GLY A 43 18.55 7.28 -17.11
CA GLY A 43 18.10 8.41 -16.28
C GLY A 43 18.93 8.63 -15.02
N GLY A 44 19.73 7.62 -14.62
CA GLY A 44 20.69 7.72 -13.53
C GLY A 44 20.11 8.13 -12.17
N GLY A 45 18.81 7.98 -12.01
CA GLY A 45 18.10 8.35 -10.76
C GLY A 45 17.82 9.84 -10.62
N LEU A 46 18.00 10.66 -11.65
CA LEU A 46 17.80 12.11 -11.55
C LEU A 46 16.41 12.51 -12.07
N LEU A 47 15.57 13.00 -11.17
CA LEU A 47 14.25 13.51 -11.51
C LEU A 47 14.24 15.04 -11.37
N ASP A 48 14.23 15.73 -12.49
CA ASP A 48 14.14 17.18 -12.55
C ASP A 48 12.70 17.65 -12.40
N LEU A 49 12.45 18.52 -11.44
CA LEU A 49 11.12 19.08 -11.15
C LEU A 49 11.14 20.61 -11.25
N ILE A 50 10.06 21.18 -11.76
CA ILE A 50 9.74 22.59 -11.59
C ILE A 50 8.78 22.69 -10.42
N ARG A 51 9.25 23.26 -9.31
CA ARG A 51 8.51 23.40 -8.07
C ARG A 51 8.14 24.85 -7.84
N TRP A 52 6.92 25.11 -7.42
CA TRP A 52 6.51 26.38 -6.83
C TRP A 52 6.34 26.19 -5.32
N ARG A 53 6.93 27.09 -4.55
CA ARG A 53 6.83 27.12 -3.08
C ARG A 53 6.38 28.49 -2.64
N GLN A 54 5.38 28.52 -1.74
CA GLN A 54 4.94 29.75 -1.12
C GLN A 54 6.05 30.36 -0.26
N VAL A 55 6.24 31.68 -0.35
CA VAL A 55 7.14 32.40 0.54
C VAL A 55 6.43 32.63 1.88
N GLU A 56 7.08 32.25 2.97
CA GLU A 56 6.53 32.38 4.30
C GLU A 56 6.24 33.84 4.64
N GLY A 57 5.07 34.12 5.26
CA GLY A 57 4.62 35.46 5.61
C GLY A 57 4.01 36.29 4.47
N GLU A 58 3.97 35.76 3.24
CA GLU A 58 3.32 36.40 2.09
C GLU A 58 1.95 35.79 1.79
N THR A 59 1.14 36.53 1.00
CA THR A 59 -0.17 36.02 0.57
C THR A 59 -0.01 34.77 -0.29
N PRO A 60 -1.01 33.85 -0.32
CA PRO A 60 -0.92 32.60 -1.08
C PRO A 60 -0.56 32.77 -2.58
N ARG A 61 -0.74 33.96 -3.13
CA ARG A 61 -0.44 34.29 -4.53
C ARG A 61 1.03 34.62 -4.81
N ARG A 62 1.85 34.77 -3.75
CA ARG A 62 3.29 35.02 -3.90
C ARG A 62 4.05 33.78 -3.50
N GLY A 63 4.76 33.23 -4.45
CA GLY A 63 5.62 32.07 -4.28
C GLY A 63 6.77 32.14 -5.27
N LYS A 64 7.74 31.26 -5.07
CA LYS A 64 8.94 31.17 -5.90
C LYS A 64 8.91 29.88 -6.70
N GLU A 65 9.11 30.04 -8.01
CA GLU A 65 9.34 28.92 -8.90
C GLU A 65 10.83 28.55 -8.89
N GLU A 66 11.14 27.29 -8.72
CA GLU A 66 12.51 26.78 -8.67
C GLU A 66 12.62 25.45 -9.40
N LYS A 67 13.78 25.21 -10.02
CA LYS A 67 14.15 23.90 -10.49
C LYS A 67 14.84 23.15 -9.36
N VAL A 68 14.37 21.94 -9.08
CA VAL A 68 14.91 21.08 -8.05
C VAL A 68 15.10 19.66 -8.60
N VAL A 69 16.07 18.94 -8.06
CA VAL A 69 16.37 17.56 -8.46
C VAL A 69 16.07 16.63 -7.29
N VAL A 70 15.25 15.63 -7.54
CA VAL A 70 15.02 14.53 -6.59
C VAL A 70 15.86 13.34 -7.05
N LYS A 71 16.67 12.80 -6.16
CA LYS A 71 17.50 11.63 -6.44
C LYS A 71 16.73 10.36 -6.12
N LEU A 72 16.33 9.63 -7.16
CA LEU A 72 15.63 8.35 -7.07
C LEU A 72 16.61 7.16 -7.10
N PRO A 73 16.23 5.99 -6.59
CA PRO A 73 16.97 4.76 -6.82
C PRO A 73 16.92 4.38 -8.31
N VAL A 74 18.00 3.87 -8.86
CA VAL A 74 18.00 3.27 -10.20
C VAL A 74 17.44 1.86 -10.10
N LEU A 75 16.22 1.67 -10.58
CA LEU A 75 15.50 0.40 -10.54
C LEU A 75 15.49 -0.34 -11.88
N GLY A 76 15.93 0.32 -12.94
CA GLY A 76 15.90 -0.18 -14.32
C GLY A 76 14.56 0.13 -15.02
N THR A 77 14.36 -0.49 -16.18
CA THR A 77 13.13 -0.36 -16.97
C THR A 77 12.18 -1.52 -16.72
N PHE A 78 10.88 -1.29 -16.95
CA PHE A 78 9.91 -2.39 -16.96
C PHE A 78 10.09 -3.26 -18.21
N SER A 79 9.93 -4.58 -18.07
CA SER A 79 9.85 -5.50 -19.20
C SER A 79 8.50 -5.38 -19.93
N GLU A 80 8.40 -5.90 -21.15
CA GLU A 80 7.16 -5.98 -21.89
C GLU A 80 6.12 -6.89 -21.23
N THR A 81 6.57 -7.87 -20.44
CA THR A 81 5.74 -8.85 -19.72
C THR A 81 5.41 -8.42 -18.30
N THR A 82 5.70 -7.16 -17.92
CA THR A 82 5.48 -6.67 -16.56
C THR A 82 4.07 -7.00 -16.05
N PRO A 83 3.89 -7.43 -14.78
CA PRO A 83 4.91 -7.57 -13.71
C PRO A 83 5.76 -8.85 -13.78
N TYR A 84 5.46 -9.76 -14.71
CA TYR A 84 6.13 -11.05 -14.85
C TYR A 84 7.48 -10.88 -15.57
N GLU A 85 8.46 -11.69 -15.20
CA GLU A 85 9.83 -11.67 -15.78
C GLU A 85 10.45 -10.27 -15.83
N CYS A 86 10.13 -9.44 -14.83
CA CYS A 86 10.50 -8.04 -14.76
C CYS A 86 11.39 -7.76 -13.54
N GLN A 87 12.67 -7.51 -13.74
CA GLN A 87 13.62 -7.23 -12.66
C GLN A 87 13.25 -5.97 -11.86
N LYS A 88 12.70 -4.95 -12.51
CA LYS A 88 12.21 -3.76 -11.82
C LYS A 88 11.06 -4.09 -10.87
N SER A 89 10.10 -4.92 -11.31
CA SER A 89 8.99 -5.37 -10.46
C SER A 89 9.49 -6.16 -9.24
N VAL A 90 10.48 -7.04 -9.43
CA VAL A 90 11.12 -7.78 -8.33
C VAL A 90 11.78 -6.82 -7.33
N ARG A 91 12.59 -5.86 -7.80
CA ARG A 91 13.24 -4.86 -6.92
C ARG A 91 12.23 -4.03 -6.13
N ILE A 92 11.13 -3.62 -6.77
CA ILE A 92 10.05 -2.86 -6.09
C ILE A 92 9.40 -3.73 -5.00
N LEU A 93 9.09 -4.99 -5.32
CA LEU A 93 8.49 -5.93 -4.37
C LEU A 93 9.43 -6.16 -3.17
N ASP A 94 10.71 -6.42 -3.41
CA ASP A 94 11.70 -6.65 -2.36
C ASP A 94 11.81 -5.45 -1.41
N GLN A 95 11.85 -4.22 -1.96
CA GLN A 95 11.88 -3.01 -1.16
C GLN A 95 10.59 -2.80 -0.36
N ALA A 96 9.43 -3.09 -0.96
CA ALA A 96 8.14 -3.00 -0.27
C ALA A 96 8.06 -4.00 0.88
N VAL A 97 8.46 -5.24 0.65
CA VAL A 97 8.49 -6.29 1.69
C VAL A 97 9.47 -5.93 2.81
N ALA A 98 10.67 -5.46 2.48
CA ALA A 98 11.64 -5.04 3.49
C ALA A 98 11.05 -3.95 4.40
N ARG A 99 10.38 -2.94 3.83
CA ARG A 99 9.70 -1.89 4.60
C ARG A 99 8.54 -2.42 5.45
N LEU A 100 7.76 -3.38 4.92
CA LEU A 100 6.70 -4.03 5.69
C LEU A 100 7.25 -4.79 6.89
N LEU A 101 8.39 -5.47 6.73
CA LEU A 101 9.03 -6.20 7.83
C LEU A 101 9.52 -5.28 8.95
N ASP A 102 10.02 -4.09 8.61
CA ASP A 102 10.46 -3.09 9.58
C ASP A 102 9.29 -2.44 10.36
N GLN A 103 8.06 -2.47 9.82
CA GLN A 103 6.90 -1.92 10.51
C GLN A 103 6.50 -2.81 11.69
N LYS A 104 6.27 -2.20 12.85
CA LYS A 104 5.75 -2.90 14.05
C LYS A 104 4.24 -3.13 13.96
N ASP A 105 3.52 -2.20 13.32
CA ASP A 105 2.07 -2.27 13.15
C ASP A 105 1.70 -3.23 12.02
N TRP A 106 0.65 -4.02 12.27
CA TRP A 106 0.09 -4.97 11.31
C TRP A 106 -1.02 -4.35 10.43
N GLY A 107 -1.35 -3.08 10.66
CA GLY A 107 -2.45 -2.40 10.02
C GLY A 107 -3.81 -2.72 10.65
N ARG A 108 -4.80 -1.91 10.31
CA ARG A 108 -6.15 -1.98 10.94
C ARG A 108 -6.81 -3.35 10.77
N PHE A 109 -6.60 -4.00 9.64
CA PHE A 109 -7.23 -5.27 9.29
C PHE A 109 -6.22 -6.41 9.07
N GLY A 110 -4.99 -6.23 9.53
CA GLY A 110 -3.91 -7.17 9.25
C GLY A 110 -3.33 -7.01 7.85
N ASP A 111 -3.34 -5.80 7.31
CA ASP A 111 -2.92 -5.49 5.93
C ASP A 111 -1.50 -5.99 5.64
N LYS A 112 -0.60 -5.88 6.62
CA LYS A 112 0.77 -6.41 6.52
C LYS A 112 0.78 -7.93 6.34
N ALA A 113 -0.06 -8.66 7.08
CA ALA A 113 -0.14 -10.11 6.97
C ALA A 113 -0.64 -10.53 5.59
N LEU A 114 -1.69 -9.88 5.10
CA LEU A 114 -2.24 -10.13 3.77
C LEU A 114 -1.21 -9.84 2.67
N ALA A 115 -0.48 -8.73 2.78
CA ALA A 115 0.57 -8.37 1.83
C ALA A 115 1.74 -9.39 1.83
N LEU A 116 2.13 -9.90 3.00
CA LEU A 116 3.16 -10.94 3.09
C LEU A 116 2.69 -12.27 2.50
N LEU A 117 1.44 -12.68 2.71
CA LEU A 117 0.86 -13.87 2.08
C LEU A 117 0.80 -13.72 0.55
N ALA A 118 0.43 -12.53 0.06
CA ALA A 118 0.33 -12.24 -1.38
C ALA A 118 1.68 -12.36 -2.12
N THR A 119 2.82 -12.33 -1.42
CA THR A 119 4.12 -12.61 -2.03
C THR A 119 4.27 -14.06 -2.49
N GLY A 120 3.48 -15.00 -1.96
CA GLY A 120 3.62 -16.45 -2.17
C GLY A 120 4.82 -17.07 -1.46
N GLU A 121 5.61 -16.30 -0.72
CA GLU A 121 6.85 -16.74 -0.09
C GLU A 121 6.60 -17.43 1.26
N LYS A 122 6.75 -18.75 1.28
CA LYS A 122 6.51 -19.58 2.48
C LYS A 122 7.33 -19.17 3.71
N LYS A 123 8.47 -18.48 3.52
CA LYS A 123 9.31 -17.97 4.62
C LYS A 123 8.59 -16.98 5.54
N TYR A 124 7.49 -16.37 5.09
CA TYR A 124 6.70 -15.42 5.90
C TYR A 124 5.54 -16.08 6.65
N HIS A 125 5.20 -17.34 6.33
CA HIS A 125 4.10 -18.05 7.00
C HIS A 125 4.25 -18.13 8.53
N PRO A 126 5.44 -18.43 9.09
CA PRO A 126 5.62 -18.45 10.55
C PRO A 126 5.32 -17.09 11.20
N LEU A 127 5.78 -16.00 10.58
CA LEU A 127 5.55 -14.64 11.09
C LEU A 127 4.06 -14.28 11.09
N VAL A 128 3.35 -14.63 10.01
CA VAL A 128 1.90 -14.39 9.88
C VAL A 128 1.13 -15.28 10.87
N ARG A 129 1.54 -16.54 11.04
CA ARG A 129 0.95 -17.45 12.02
C ARG A 129 1.05 -16.88 13.43
N ASP A 130 2.22 -16.46 13.84
CA ASP A 130 2.45 -15.96 15.19
C ASP A 130 1.57 -14.73 15.46
N TYR A 131 1.46 -13.81 14.49
CA TYR A 131 0.51 -12.69 14.57
C TYR A 131 -0.93 -13.15 14.72
N LEU A 132 -1.41 -14.07 13.87
CA LEU A 132 -2.81 -14.52 13.89
C LEU A 132 -3.15 -15.31 15.15
N HIS A 133 -2.21 -16.12 15.65
CA HIS A 133 -2.42 -16.86 16.89
C HIS A 133 -2.48 -15.97 18.13
N GLU A 134 -1.98 -14.73 18.08
CA GLU A 134 -2.13 -13.71 19.13
C GLU A 134 -3.36 -12.82 18.93
N ALA A 135 -3.78 -12.63 17.69
CA ALA A 135 -4.85 -11.70 17.34
C ALA A 135 -6.21 -12.15 17.88
N LYS A 136 -6.92 -11.26 18.57
CA LYS A 136 -8.25 -11.54 19.13
C LYS A 136 -9.28 -11.95 18.08
N PHE A 137 -9.19 -11.35 16.88
CA PHE A 137 -10.11 -11.60 15.77
C PHE A 137 -9.91 -12.98 15.10
N ALA A 138 -8.82 -13.68 15.41
CA ALA A 138 -8.50 -14.99 14.82
C ALA A 138 -8.68 -16.16 15.81
N LYS A 139 -9.09 -15.89 17.03
CA LYS A 139 -9.22 -16.93 18.08
C LYS A 139 -10.28 -17.97 17.73
N PRO A 140 -10.03 -19.26 18.05
CA PRO A 140 -11.00 -20.33 17.78
C PRO A 140 -12.32 -20.19 18.54
N ASP A 141 -12.34 -19.50 19.67
CA ASP A 141 -13.51 -19.22 20.51
C ASP A 141 -14.16 -17.87 20.22
N LEU A 142 -13.76 -17.21 19.10
CA LEU A 142 -14.32 -15.93 18.66
C LEU A 142 -15.85 -16.00 18.61
N LYS A 143 -16.52 -15.02 19.23
CA LYS A 143 -17.96 -14.76 19.12
C LYS A 143 -18.18 -13.32 18.69
N ILE A 144 -18.96 -13.14 17.64
CA ILE A 144 -19.27 -11.85 17.07
C ILE A 144 -20.70 -11.50 17.43
N SER A 145 -20.91 -10.32 18.08
CA SER A 145 -22.23 -9.75 18.28
C SER A 145 -22.67 -9.01 17.03
N LEU A 146 -23.94 -9.15 16.64
CA LEU A 146 -24.55 -8.33 15.59
C LEU A 146 -25.05 -6.99 16.12
N ASP A 147 -25.03 -6.79 17.45
CA ASP A 147 -25.50 -5.56 18.12
C ASP A 147 -24.43 -4.47 18.14
N ASP A 148 -23.19 -4.78 17.72
CA ASP A 148 -22.08 -3.85 17.65
C ASP A 148 -22.24 -2.86 16.48
N GLY A 149 -23.30 -2.11 16.41
CA GLY A 149 -23.66 -1.22 15.30
C GLY A 149 -22.48 -0.47 14.64
N GLY A 150 -22.62 -0.11 13.38
CA GLY A 150 -21.65 0.64 12.60
C GLY A 150 -21.08 -0.11 11.39
N LEU A 151 -19.98 0.40 10.82
CA LEU A 151 -19.31 -0.13 9.60
C LEU A 151 -18.58 -1.47 9.80
N VAL A 152 -19.18 -2.39 10.57
CA VAL A 152 -18.54 -3.66 10.96
C VAL A 152 -18.39 -4.64 9.79
N CYS A 153 -19.23 -4.54 8.76
CA CYS A 153 -19.17 -5.42 7.58
C CYS A 153 -17.82 -5.35 6.86
N TRP A 154 -17.20 -4.18 6.80
CA TRP A 154 -15.87 -4.02 6.23
C TRP A 154 -14.80 -4.74 7.06
N GLY A 155 -14.81 -4.54 8.38
CA GLY A 155 -13.88 -5.21 9.29
C GLY A 155 -14.00 -6.72 9.23
N TYR A 156 -15.23 -7.23 9.26
CA TYR A 156 -15.50 -8.67 9.19
C TYR A 156 -15.08 -9.25 7.83
N GLY A 157 -15.34 -8.54 6.73
CA GLY A 157 -14.92 -8.94 5.40
C GLY A 157 -13.41 -9.04 5.28
N TYR A 158 -12.66 -8.03 5.74
CA TYR A 158 -11.20 -8.03 5.69
C TYR A 158 -10.59 -9.10 6.61
N HIS A 159 -11.10 -9.27 7.84
CA HIS A 159 -10.60 -10.33 8.72
C HIS A 159 -10.88 -11.71 8.13
N ASN A 160 -12.09 -11.94 7.59
CA ASN A 160 -12.40 -13.22 6.96
C ASN A 160 -11.53 -13.50 5.73
N LEU A 161 -11.28 -12.48 4.89
CA LEU A 161 -10.37 -12.57 3.76
C LEU A 161 -8.97 -13.00 4.20
N LEU A 162 -8.39 -12.28 5.17
CA LEU A 162 -7.04 -12.59 5.68
C LEU A 162 -6.94 -14.02 6.23
N LEU A 163 -7.91 -14.42 7.08
CA LEU A 163 -7.90 -15.76 7.67
C LEU A 163 -8.07 -16.85 6.62
N THR A 164 -8.90 -16.60 5.60
CA THR A 164 -9.12 -17.56 4.49
C THR A 164 -7.86 -17.68 3.64
N GLU A 165 -7.22 -16.58 3.24
CA GLU A 165 -5.97 -16.60 2.49
C GLU A 165 -4.85 -17.30 3.27
N TYR A 166 -4.76 -17.06 4.58
CA TYR A 166 -3.80 -17.75 5.43
C TYR A 166 -4.07 -19.25 5.48
N PHE A 167 -5.33 -19.67 5.69
CA PHE A 167 -5.69 -21.08 5.69
C PHE A 167 -5.38 -21.76 4.36
N LEU A 168 -5.73 -21.12 3.23
CA LEU A 168 -5.44 -21.66 1.89
C LEU A 168 -3.93 -21.81 1.65
N ALA A 169 -3.12 -20.89 2.17
CA ALA A 169 -1.67 -20.92 2.00
C ALA A 169 -0.95 -21.96 2.90
N THR A 170 -1.53 -22.23 4.08
CA THR A 170 -0.82 -23.01 5.15
C THR A 170 -1.49 -24.29 5.56
N GLY A 171 -2.80 -24.40 5.39
CA GLY A 171 -3.61 -25.49 5.94
C GLY A 171 -3.80 -25.44 7.47
N ASP A 172 -3.47 -24.32 8.13
CA ASP A 172 -3.56 -24.19 9.60
C ASP A 172 -5.03 -24.10 10.04
N GLU A 173 -5.53 -25.19 10.62
CA GLU A 173 -6.93 -25.33 11.05
C GLU A 173 -7.28 -24.46 12.27
N TYR A 174 -6.30 -23.87 12.95
CA TYR A 174 -6.53 -22.98 14.08
C TYR A 174 -7.52 -21.85 13.77
N VAL A 175 -7.46 -21.31 12.56
CA VAL A 175 -8.30 -20.16 12.13
C VAL A 175 -9.68 -20.56 11.60
N LEU A 176 -9.95 -21.84 11.34
CA LEU A 176 -11.23 -22.30 10.77
C LEU A 176 -12.46 -21.93 11.58
N PRO A 177 -12.48 -22.03 12.92
CA PRO A 177 -13.65 -21.60 13.68
C PRO A 177 -13.95 -20.12 13.52
N ALA A 178 -12.93 -19.26 13.50
CA ALA A 178 -13.09 -17.83 13.27
C ALA A 178 -13.60 -17.53 11.86
N ILE A 179 -13.08 -18.19 10.83
CA ILE A 179 -13.57 -18.07 9.44
C ILE A 179 -15.06 -18.39 9.38
N ARG A 180 -15.50 -19.49 10.01
CA ARG A 180 -16.91 -19.88 10.05
C ARG A 180 -17.77 -18.84 10.76
N GLU A 181 -17.31 -18.32 11.92
CA GLU A 181 -18.03 -17.28 12.67
C GLU A 181 -18.22 -16.03 11.81
N TYR A 182 -17.17 -15.53 11.14
CA TYR A 182 -17.27 -14.38 10.22
C TYR A 182 -18.22 -14.66 9.06
N ALA A 183 -18.09 -15.81 8.39
CA ALA A 183 -18.94 -16.16 7.26
C ALA A 183 -20.41 -16.17 7.62
N VAL A 184 -20.78 -16.76 8.78
CA VAL A 184 -22.15 -16.78 9.28
C VAL A 184 -22.63 -15.36 9.60
N LYS A 185 -21.83 -14.54 10.31
CA LYS A 185 -22.24 -13.19 10.70
C LYS A 185 -22.34 -12.24 9.50
N ILE A 186 -21.44 -12.33 8.54
CA ILE A 186 -21.53 -11.57 7.29
C ILE A 186 -22.82 -11.95 6.55
N SER A 187 -23.13 -13.24 6.46
CA SER A 187 -24.34 -13.73 5.81
C SER A 187 -25.61 -13.24 6.50
N MET A 188 -25.64 -13.27 7.85
CA MET A 188 -26.77 -12.78 8.66
C MET A 188 -26.95 -11.25 8.58
N GLY A 189 -25.88 -10.50 8.31
CA GLY A 189 -25.92 -9.05 8.13
C GLY A 189 -26.42 -8.59 6.75
N GLN A 190 -26.71 -9.51 5.85
CA GLN A 190 -27.26 -9.19 4.54
C GLN A 190 -28.70 -8.70 4.64
N SER A 191 -29.04 -7.60 3.98
CA SER A 191 -30.40 -7.06 3.91
C SER A 191 -31.31 -7.96 3.05
N SER A 192 -32.63 -7.75 3.15
CA SER A 192 -33.61 -8.42 2.30
C SER A 192 -33.41 -8.16 0.80
N ALA A 193 -32.73 -7.06 0.45
CA ALA A 193 -32.36 -6.74 -0.93
C ALA A 193 -31.07 -7.43 -1.39
N GLY A 194 -30.43 -8.24 -0.55
CA GLY A 194 -29.21 -8.97 -0.87
C GLY A 194 -27.92 -8.11 -0.78
N THR A 195 -27.98 -6.94 -0.18
CA THR A 195 -26.85 -6.01 -0.02
C THR A 195 -26.41 -5.90 1.44
N TRP A 196 -25.19 -5.45 1.66
CA TRP A 196 -24.69 -5.03 2.97
C TRP A 196 -24.67 -3.50 2.99
N GLY A 197 -25.43 -2.92 3.92
CA GLY A 197 -25.46 -1.48 4.16
C GLY A 197 -24.26 -1.00 4.98
N HIS A 198 -24.11 0.31 5.01
CA HIS A 198 -23.21 1.00 5.91
C HIS A 198 -23.87 1.27 7.25
#